data_1d88473d476188e5544b55a9ade4aeb6
#
_entry.id   1d88473d476188e5544b55a9ade4aeb6
#
_cell.length_a   1.000
_cell.length_b   1.000
_cell.length_c   1.000
_cell.angle_alpha   90.00
_cell.angle_beta   90.00
_cell.angle_gamma   90.00
#
_symmetry.space_group_name_H-M   'P 1'
#
loop_
_entity.id
_entity.type
_entity.pdbx_description
1 polymer ?
#
loop_
_entity_poly.entity_id
_entity_poly.type
_entity_poly.pdbx_seq_one_letter_code
_entity_poly.pdbx_strand_id
1 'polypeptide(L)' 'MTQTVAPTVHEAIQFAMAGRSWTEAAHAAGFADSSHLTRTFRRMFGINPAALVPR' A
#
# COMPACT_ATOMS: atom_id res chain seq x y z
N MET A 1 -14.94 11.21 -18.88
CA MET A 1 -14.45 9.86 -18.78
C MET A 1 -14.24 9.44 -17.34
N THR A 2 -14.78 8.33 -17.01
CA THR A 2 -14.66 7.85 -15.66
C THR A 2 -13.55 6.82 -15.58
N GLN A 3 -12.73 6.97 -14.60
CA GLN A 3 -11.67 6.05 -14.40
C GLN A 3 -11.85 5.34 -13.08
N THR A 4 -11.91 4.05 -13.13
CA THR A 4 -11.98 3.28 -11.91
C THR A 4 -10.59 3.24 -11.31
N VAL A 5 -10.50 3.74 -10.09
CA VAL A 5 -9.23 3.74 -9.40
C VAL A 5 -9.11 2.47 -8.62
N ALA A 6 -8.36 1.54 -9.15
CA ALA A 6 -8.07 0.32 -8.42
C ALA A 6 -6.98 0.61 -7.39
N PRO A 7 -7.04 -0.05 -6.25
CA PRO A 7 -5.96 0.10 -5.27
C PRO A 7 -4.63 -0.30 -5.90
N THR A 8 -3.61 0.52 -5.70
CA THR A 8 -2.30 0.22 -6.23
C THR A 8 -1.28 0.19 -5.12
N VAL A 9 -0.45 -0.83 -5.16
CA VAL A 9 0.61 -0.98 -4.18
C VAL A 9 1.64 0.13 -4.34
N HIS A 10 1.86 0.56 -5.58
CA HIS A 10 2.83 1.63 -5.81
C HIS A 10 2.45 2.91 -5.09
N GLU A 11 1.18 3.29 -5.15
CA GLU A 11 0.74 4.49 -4.45
C GLU A 11 0.88 4.33 -2.95
N ALA A 12 0.53 3.15 -2.44
CA ALA A 12 0.67 2.92 -1.01
C ALA A 12 2.13 3.05 -0.58
N ILE A 13 3.04 2.52 -1.37
CA ILE A 13 4.46 2.62 -1.04
C ILE A 13 4.89 4.09 -1.04
N GLN A 14 4.43 4.87 -2.00
CA GLN A 14 4.79 6.28 -2.05
C GLN A 14 4.31 7.03 -0.82
N PHE A 15 3.09 6.76 -0.38
CA PHE A 15 2.58 7.40 0.83
C PHE A 15 3.40 6.99 2.05
N ALA A 16 3.74 5.71 2.15
CA ALA A 16 4.53 5.23 3.27
C ALA A 16 5.92 5.84 3.27
N MET A 17 6.52 5.97 2.11
CA MET A 17 7.85 6.58 2.00
C MET A 17 7.82 8.06 2.31
N ALA A 18 6.67 8.69 2.15
CA ALA A 18 6.51 10.10 2.49
C ALA A 18 6.30 10.32 3.99
N GLY A 19 6.33 9.26 4.78
CA GLY A 19 6.23 9.40 6.22
C GLY A 19 4.88 9.05 6.81
N ARG A 20 3.93 8.58 6.00
CA ARG A 20 2.63 8.19 6.49
C ARG A 20 2.69 6.78 7.06
N SER A 21 1.79 6.49 7.99
CA SER A 21 1.73 5.14 8.53
C SER A 21 1.27 4.17 7.45
N TRP A 22 1.55 2.89 7.67
CA TRP A 22 1.14 1.86 6.73
C TRP A 22 -0.38 1.83 6.57
N THR A 23 -1.10 2.03 7.68
CA THR A 23 -2.55 2.08 7.64
C THR A 23 -3.04 3.27 6.82
N GLU A 24 -2.45 4.44 7.02
CA GLU A 24 -2.81 5.61 6.23
C GLU A 24 -2.50 5.40 4.76
N ALA A 25 -1.36 4.79 4.48
CA ALA A 25 -0.99 4.51 3.10
C ALA A 25 -1.99 3.60 2.43
N ALA A 26 -2.47 2.59 3.16
CA ALA A 26 -3.45 1.67 2.62
C ALA A 26 -4.74 2.40 2.25
N HIS A 27 -5.24 3.23 3.17
CA HIS A 27 -6.48 3.95 2.91
C HIS A 27 -6.31 4.97 1.79
N ALA A 28 -5.19 5.67 1.77
CA ALA A 28 -4.96 6.68 0.75
C ALA A 28 -4.85 6.05 -0.63
N ALA A 29 -4.36 4.84 -0.71
CA ALA A 29 -4.21 4.14 -1.98
C ALA A 29 -5.46 3.37 -2.40
N GLY A 30 -6.51 3.39 -1.57
CA GLY A 30 -7.78 2.77 -1.95
C GLY A 30 -7.96 1.36 -1.44
N PHE A 31 -7.12 0.90 -0.53
CA PHE A 31 -7.29 -0.43 0.05
C PHE A 31 -8.30 -0.39 1.19
N ALA A 32 -8.96 -1.51 1.40
CA ALA A 32 -9.96 -1.59 2.47
C ALA A 32 -9.31 -1.42 3.84
N ASP A 33 -8.14 -2.01 4.02
CA ASP A 33 -7.40 -1.89 5.28
C ASP A 33 -5.95 -2.26 5.04
N SER A 34 -5.14 -2.12 6.08
CA SER A 34 -3.73 -2.40 5.95
C SER A 34 -3.43 -3.88 5.74
N SER A 35 -4.30 -4.75 6.24
CA SER A 35 -4.13 -6.18 6.01
C SER A 35 -4.27 -6.52 4.53
N HIS A 36 -5.24 -5.90 3.87
CA HIS A 36 -5.44 -6.10 2.44
C HIS A 36 -4.20 -5.63 1.67
N LEU A 37 -3.69 -4.46 2.03
CA LEU A 37 -2.48 -3.94 1.39
C LEU A 37 -1.30 -4.88 1.61
N THR A 38 -1.13 -5.36 2.83
CA THR A 38 -0.02 -6.23 3.16
C THR A 38 -0.06 -7.52 2.34
N ARG A 39 -1.24 -8.12 2.22
CA ARG A 39 -1.36 -9.35 1.45
C ARG A 39 -1.05 -9.11 -0.02
N THR A 40 -1.56 -8.01 -0.56
CA THR A 40 -1.31 -7.68 -1.95
C THR A 40 0.18 -7.42 -2.18
N PHE A 41 0.79 -6.68 -1.26
CA PHE A 41 2.22 -6.40 -1.35
C PHE A 41 3.04 -7.69 -1.36
N ARG A 42 2.73 -8.60 -0.43
CA ARG A 42 3.48 -9.85 -0.34
C ARG A 42 3.29 -10.70 -1.58
N ARG A 43 2.10 -10.67 -2.15
CA ARG A 43 1.85 -11.42 -3.37
C ARG A 43 2.66 -10.87 -4.53
N MET A 44 2.80 -9.56 -4.61
CA MET A 44 3.51 -8.94 -5.71
C MET A 44 5.03 -9.03 -5.56
N PHE A 45 5.52 -8.83 -4.35
CA PHE A 45 6.96 -8.75 -4.14
C PHE A 45 7.56 -9.96 -3.43
N GLY A 46 6.75 -10.79 -2.83
CA GLY A 46 7.24 -11.99 -2.16
C GLY A 46 7.92 -11.75 -0.83
N ILE A 47 7.85 -10.53 -0.31
CA ILE A 47 8.48 -10.19 0.98
C ILE A 47 7.52 -9.39 1.81
N ASN A 48 7.85 -9.23 3.09
CA ASN A 48 7.08 -8.40 3.98
C ASN A 48 7.31 -6.93 3.68
N PRO A 49 6.26 -6.08 3.80
CA PRO A 49 6.46 -4.65 3.65
C PRO A 49 7.50 -4.08 4.59
N ALA A 50 7.63 -4.67 5.78
CA ALA A 50 8.58 -4.18 6.76
C ALA A 50 10.02 -4.28 6.28
N ALA A 51 10.28 -5.13 5.30
CA ALA A 51 11.63 -5.27 4.77
C ALA A 51 11.96 -4.14 3.80
N LEU A 52 10.96 -3.47 3.27
CA LEU A 52 11.18 -2.45 2.26
C LEU A 52 10.82 -1.05 2.75
N VAL A 53 9.75 -0.93 3.52
CA VAL A 53 9.23 0.35 3.96
C VAL A 53 9.68 0.63 5.38
N PRO A 54 10.32 1.77 5.64
CA PRO A 54 10.75 2.12 7.00
C PRO A 54 9.56 2.29 7.91
N ARG A 55 9.78 2.01 9.18
CA ARG A 55 8.71 2.12 10.18
C ARG A 55 8.99 3.25 11.12
#